data_77978a6a25e04a0c5811e621204df77b
#
_entry.id   77978a6a25e04a0c5811e621204df77b
#
_cell.length_a   1.000
_cell.length_b   1.000
_cell.length_c   1.000
_cell.angle_alpha   90.00
_cell.angle_beta   90.00
_cell.angle_gamma   90.00
#
_symmetry.space_group_name_H-M   'P 1'
#
loop_
_entity.id
_entity.type
_entity.pdbx_description
1 polymer ?
#
loop_
_entity_poly.entity_id
_entity_poly.type
_entity_poly.pdbx_seq_one_letter_code
_entity_poly.pdbx_strand_id
1 'polypeptide(L)'
;TTSPKKTTQKEEATGKWVKYENNPVLGGGDLGTVFDICVLKDSDSYKMYSSWRPQKSIALSTSKDGKNWSAPQIVLPPVEGSSWEADMNRPVVVYKDGLYHMWYTGQNDGKSWIGYAISKDGYNFERQSKEPVLSAEQPWEKVAVMCPHVIWDKHENIFKMWYSGGEQYEPDAIGYATSKDGLHWTKWDKNPIFKADPAQSWEQHKVTACQVIERENDYL
;
A
#
# COMPACT_ATOMS: atom_id res chain seq x y z
N THR A 1 4.23 -22.72 -47.00
CA THR A 1 3.24 -22.23 -46.05
C THR A 1 3.88 -21.22 -45.15
N THR A 2 3.75 -19.95 -45.56
CA THR A 2 4.26 -18.79 -44.86
C THR A 2 3.28 -18.41 -43.74
N SER A 3 3.77 -18.43 -42.49
CA SER A 3 3.04 -17.89 -41.30
C SER A 3 2.82 -16.39 -41.44
N PRO A 4 1.64 -15.87 -41.08
CA PRO A 4 1.41 -14.44 -41.13
C PRO A 4 2.22 -13.71 -40.06
N LYS A 5 2.99 -12.69 -40.48
CA LYS A 5 3.63 -11.71 -39.59
C LYS A 5 2.52 -10.99 -38.79
N LYS A 6 2.53 -11.13 -37.48
CA LYS A 6 1.75 -10.28 -36.58
C LYS A 6 2.23 -8.84 -36.77
N THR A 7 1.42 -8.04 -37.44
CA THR A 7 1.57 -6.59 -37.47
C THR A 7 1.20 -6.07 -36.09
N THR A 8 2.17 -5.69 -35.28
CA THR A 8 1.94 -4.94 -34.04
C THR A 8 1.43 -3.58 -34.44
N GLN A 9 0.12 -3.36 -34.35
CA GLN A 9 -0.41 -2.00 -34.31
C GLN A 9 0.17 -1.32 -33.07
N LYS A 10 1.00 -0.30 -33.27
CA LYS A 10 1.32 0.68 -32.23
C LYS A 10 0.00 1.36 -31.89
N GLU A 11 -0.62 0.96 -30.79
CA GLU A 11 -1.65 1.79 -30.15
C GLU A 11 -1.01 3.14 -29.81
N GLU A 12 -1.44 4.20 -30.47
CA GLU A 12 -1.10 5.56 -30.08
C GLU A 12 -1.61 5.74 -28.64
N ALA A 13 -0.69 5.98 -27.71
CA ALA A 13 -1.03 6.22 -26.32
C ALA A 13 -1.88 7.47 -26.22
N THR A 14 -3.13 7.32 -25.80
CA THR A 14 -4.01 8.43 -25.44
C THR A 14 -3.49 9.06 -24.14
N GLY A 15 -2.48 9.93 -24.25
CA GLY A 15 -1.83 10.59 -23.13
C GLY A 15 -0.30 10.44 -23.15
N LYS A 16 0.36 10.90 -22.07
CA LYS A 16 1.83 10.88 -21.93
C LYS A 16 2.38 9.52 -21.47
N TRP A 17 1.51 8.52 -21.18
CA TRP A 17 1.90 7.21 -20.69
C TRP A 17 1.97 6.19 -21.81
N VAL A 18 3.07 5.43 -21.87
CA VAL A 18 3.25 4.32 -22.81
C VAL A 18 3.46 3.05 -22.01
N LYS A 19 2.63 2.03 -22.28
CA LYS A 19 2.79 0.72 -21.66
C LYS A 19 4.10 0.08 -22.13
N TYR A 20 4.85 -0.48 -21.19
CA TYR A 20 6.04 -1.25 -21.51
C TYR A 20 5.65 -2.52 -22.28
N GLU A 21 6.35 -2.81 -23.38
CA GLU A 21 6.00 -3.89 -24.29
C GLU A 21 6.11 -5.31 -23.69
N ASN A 22 7.01 -5.46 -22.69
CA ASN A 22 7.26 -6.74 -22.02
C ASN A 22 6.48 -6.86 -20.67
N ASN A 23 5.35 -6.18 -20.53
CA ASN A 23 4.48 -6.38 -19.36
C ASN A 23 3.81 -7.77 -19.38
N PRO A 24 3.54 -8.39 -18.21
CA PRO A 24 3.84 -7.90 -16.86
C PRO A 24 5.32 -8.04 -16.48
N VAL A 25 5.85 -7.08 -15.70
CA VAL A 25 7.25 -7.10 -15.25
C VAL A 25 7.47 -7.95 -13.99
N LEU A 26 6.39 -8.24 -13.24
CA LEU A 26 6.37 -9.14 -12.09
C LEU A 26 4.98 -9.73 -11.90
N GLY A 27 4.90 -10.95 -11.37
CA GLY A 27 3.66 -11.64 -11.01
C GLY A 27 3.23 -12.69 -12.04
N GLY A 28 2.14 -13.38 -11.72
CA GLY A 28 1.62 -14.50 -12.51
C GLY A 28 2.42 -15.80 -12.36
N GLY A 29 2.01 -16.84 -13.11
CA GLY A 29 2.67 -18.14 -13.06
C GLY A 29 2.74 -18.72 -11.65
N ASP A 30 3.91 -19.26 -11.30
CA ASP A 30 4.16 -19.92 -10.02
C ASP A 30 4.19 -18.96 -8.81
N LEU A 31 4.31 -17.66 -9.05
CA LEU A 31 4.26 -16.65 -7.99
C LEU A 31 2.84 -16.44 -7.44
N GLY A 32 1.82 -16.75 -8.22
CA GLY A 32 0.44 -16.46 -7.88
C GLY A 32 0.16 -14.94 -7.85
N THR A 33 -0.71 -14.53 -6.93
CA THR A 33 -1.14 -13.11 -6.84
C THR A 33 -0.14 -12.29 -6.04
N VAL A 34 0.45 -11.29 -6.69
CA VAL A 34 1.26 -10.20 -6.11
C VAL A 34 0.55 -8.88 -6.45
N PHE A 35 0.27 -8.05 -5.45
CA PHE A 35 -0.57 -6.86 -5.60
C PHE A 35 -0.28 -5.78 -4.55
N ASP A 36 -0.95 -4.64 -4.62
CA ASP A 36 -0.82 -3.51 -3.69
C ASP A 36 0.65 -3.14 -3.42
N ILE A 37 1.29 -2.57 -4.41
CA ILE A 37 2.72 -2.27 -4.39
C ILE A 37 3.04 -0.90 -3.79
N CYS A 38 4.16 -0.84 -3.06
CA CYS A 38 4.84 0.39 -2.68
C CYS A 38 6.28 0.36 -3.20
N VAL A 39 6.65 1.32 -4.05
CA VAL A 39 7.98 1.36 -4.67
C VAL A 39 8.78 2.53 -4.11
N LEU A 40 9.96 2.24 -3.58
CA LEU A 40 10.96 3.23 -3.19
C LEU A 40 12.13 3.20 -4.17
N LYS A 41 12.62 4.38 -4.53
CA LYS A 41 13.92 4.52 -5.17
C LYS A 41 14.98 4.62 -4.09
N ASP A 42 15.96 3.72 -4.12
CA ASP A 42 17.06 3.64 -3.17
C ASP A 42 18.38 3.76 -3.94
N SER A 43 18.97 4.96 -3.94
CA SER A 43 20.18 5.29 -4.72
C SER A 43 20.06 4.85 -6.17
N ASP A 44 20.76 3.78 -6.55
CA ASP A 44 20.83 3.23 -7.92
C ASP A 44 19.90 2.04 -8.16
N SER A 45 18.96 1.79 -7.24
CA SER A 45 18.03 0.66 -7.32
C SER A 45 16.63 1.03 -6.86
N TYR A 46 15.70 0.10 -7.06
CA TYR A 46 14.34 0.21 -6.60
C TYR A 46 14.02 -0.95 -5.65
N LYS A 47 13.30 -0.66 -4.58
CA LYS A 47 12.68 -1.62 -3.67
C LYS A 47 11.17 -1.57 -3.87
N MET A 48 10.55 -2.69 -4.23
CA MET A 48 9.11 -2.82 -4.38
C MET A 48 8.59 -3.76 -3.30
N TYR A 49 7.91 -3.19 -2.32
CA TYR A 49 7.17 -3.96 -1.31
C TYR A 49 5.79 -4.27 -1.84
N SER A 50 5.33 -5.49 -1.64
CA SER A 50 4.07 -5.96 -2.19
C SER A 50 3.36 -6.92 -1.26
N SER A 51 2.05 -7.04 -1.43
CA SER A 51 1.25 -8.11 -0.86
C SER A 51 1.48 -9.38 -1.65
N TRP A 52 1.96 -10.44 -1.01
CA TRP A 52 2.12 -11.76 -1.63
C TRP A 52 1.08 -12.73 -1.08
N ARG A 53 -0.07 -12.79 -1.76
CA ARG A 53 -1.25 -13.53 -1.26
C ARG A 53 -1.01 -15.00 -0.94
N PRO A 54 -0.33 -15.81 -1.78
CA PRO A 54 -0.10 -17.21 -1.44
C PRO A 54 0.66 -17.42 -0.13
N GLN A 55 1.46 -16.45 0.29
CA GLN A 55 2.24 -16.48 1.51
C GLN A 55 1.62 -15.65 2.64
N LYS A 56 0.47 -14.97 2.40
CA LYS A 56 -0.18 -14.07 3.37
C LYS A 56 0.77 -13.02 3.97
N SER A 57 1.81 -12.67 3.24
CA SER A 57 2.98 -11.93 3.73
C SER A 57 3.22 -10.66 2.93
N ILE A 58 4.02 -9.76 3.51
CA ILE A 58 4.64 -8.67 2.75
C ILE A 58 5.98 -9.18 2.20
N ALA A 59 6.18 -8.98 0.91
CA ALA A 59 7.39 -9.35 0.20
C ALA A 59 8.08 -8.15 -0.44
N LEU A 60 9.39 -8.29 -0.69
CA LEU A 60 10.25 -7.34 -1.37
C LEU A 60 10.77 -7.94 -2.65
N SER A 61 10.65 -7.19 -3.73
CA SER A 61 11.40 -7.40 -4.98
C SER A 61 12.28 -6.19 -5.25
N THR A 62 13.47 -6.40 -5.81
CA THR A 62 14.42 -5.33 -6.13
C THR A 62 14.67 -5.25 -7.62
N SER A 63 15.01 -4.04 -8.11
CA SER A 63 15.34 -3.81 -9.51
C SER A 63 16.35 -2.67 -9.63
N LYS A 64 17.19 -2.72 -10.65
CA LYS A 64 18.10 -1.61 -11.02
C LYS A 64 17.47 -0.65 -12.03
N ASP A 65 16.47 -1.09 -12.76
CA ASP A 65 15.92 -0.35 -13.92
C ASP A 65 14.39 -0.16 -13.87
N GLY A 66 13.71 -0.71 -12.82
CA GLY A 66 12.26 -0.68 -12.68
C GLY A 66 11.50 -1.62 -13.62
N LYS A 67 12.22 -2.43 -14.42
CA LYS A 67 11.65 -3.35 -15.41
C LYS A 67 11.98 -4.81 -15.08
N ASN A 68 13.24 -5.06 -14.73
CA ASN A 68 13.72 -6.39 -14.36
C ASN A 68 13.74 -6.52 -12.84
N TRP A 69 12.81 -7.28 -12.28
CA TRP A 69 12.62 -7.45 -10.84
C TRP A 69 13.10 -8.82 -10.37
N SER A 70 13.71 -8.85 -9.18
CA SER A 70 14.02 -10.11 -8.51
C SER A 70 12.75 -10.87 -8.13
N ALA A 71 12.86 -12.18 -7.91
CA ALA A 71 11.80 -12.93 -7.25
C ALA A 71 11.44 -12.28 -5.90
N PRO A 72 10.17 -12.30 -5.46
CA PRO A 72 9.76 -11.77 -4.18
C PRO A 72 10.39 -12.56 -3.03
N GLN A 73 10.88 -11.84 -2.02
CA GLN A 73 11.42 -12.36 -0.77
C GLN A 73 10.53 -11.87 0.37
N ILE A 74 10.09 -12.77 1.26
CA ILE A 74 9.29 -12.38 2.43
C ILE A 74 10.15 -11.50 3.35
N VAL A 75 9.62 -10.31 3.69
CA VAL A 75 10.27 -9.36 4.61
C VAL A 75 9.46 -9.16 5.89
N LEU A 76 8.17 -9.50 5.87
CA LEU A 76 7.31 -9.50 7.05
C LEU A 76 6.28 -10.64 6.90
N PRO A 77 6.46 -11.79 7.59
CA PRO A 77 5.50 -12.88 7.58
C PRO A 77 4.32 -12.60 8.53
N PRO A 78 3.16 -13.27 8.38
CA PRO A 78 2.09 -13.22 9.36
C PRO A 78 2.53 -13.81 10.70
N VAL A 79 1.80 -13.50 11.76
CA VAL A 79 2.00 -14.13 13.08
C VAL A 79 0.95 -15.22 13.25
N GLU A 80 1.42 -16.45 13.42
CA GLU A 80 0.54 -17.58 13.64
C GLU A 80 -0.31 -17.39 14.91
N GLY A 81 -1.61 -17.61 14.80
CA GLY A 81 -2.54 -17.42 15.92
C GLY A 81 -2.85 -15.96 16.27
N SER A 82 -2.36 -15.00 15.49
CA SER A 82 -2.70 -13.59 15.71
C SER A 82 -4.19 -13.34 15.54
N SER A 83 -4.75 -12.54 16.44
CA SER A 83 -6.16 -12.12 16.40
C SER A 83 -6.43 -11.06 15.31
N TRP A 84 -5.40 -10.46 14.71
CA TRP A 84 -5.59 -9.32 13.79
C TRP A 84 -4.71 -9.34 12.53
N GLU A 85 -3.59 -10.07 12.49
CA GLU A 85 -2.66 -10.11 11.35
C GLU A 85 -2.37 -11.54 10.86
N ALA A 86 -3.41 -12.37 10.76
CA ALA A 86 -3.32 -13.71 10.19
C ALA A 86 -3.10 -13.70 8.67
N ASP A 87 -3.45 -12.62 8.00
CA ASP A 87 -3.15 -12.28 6.61
C ASP A 87 -2.66 -10.83 6.55
N MET A 88 -1.66 -10.55 5.73
CA MET A 88 -1.03 -9.23 5.66
C MET A 88 -0.97 -8.74 4.23
N ASN A 89 -1.32 -7.46 4.04
CA ASN A 89 -1.33 -6.85 2.72
C ASN A 89 -1.20 -5.32 2.79
N ARG A 90 -1.15 -4.68 1.62
CA ARG A 90 -1.16 -3.22 1.42
C ARG A 90 -0.06 -2.49 2.20
N PRO A 91 1.22 -2.83 1.98
CA PRO A 91 2.32 -2.13 2.62
C PRO A 91 2.48 -0.73 2.05
N VAL A 92 2.83 0.22 2.92
CA VAL A 92 3.42 1.50 2.56
C VAL A 92 4.71 1.67 3.34
N VAL A 93 5.76 2.14 2.68
CA VAL A 93 7.07 2.31 3.31
C VAL A 93 7.59 3.72 3.11
N VAL A 94 8.04 4.34 4.19
CA VAL A 94 8.69 5.65 4.20
C VAL A 94 10.11 5.48 4.74
N TYR A 95 11.11 5.97 4.00
CA TYR A 95 12.48 6.02 4.50
C TYR A 95 12.75 7.35 5.18
N LYS A 96 13.11 7.31 6.45
CA LYS A 96 13.34 8.49 7.29
C LYS A 96 14.40 8.19 8.35
N ASP A 97 15.35 9.12 8.53
CA ASP A 97 16.38 9.08 9.57
C ASP A 97 17.16 7.75 9.63
N GLY A 98 17.45 7.16 8.45
CA GLY A 98 18.21 5.91 8.33
C GLY A 98 17.38 4.65 8.57
N LEU A 99 16.06 4.77 8.72
CA LEU A 99 15.14 3.66 8.94
C LEU A 99 14.06 3.59 7.85
N TYR A 100 13.67 2.36 7.50
CA TYR A 100 12.47 2.07 6.73
C TYR A 100 11.32 1.88 7.70
N HIS A 101 10.31 2.73 7.61
CA HIS A 101 9.07 2.67 8.38
C HIS A 101 7.99 2.06 7.50
N MET A 102 7.44 0.93 7.89
CA MET A 102 6.38 0.23 7.13
C MET A 102 5.09 0.21 7.93
N TRP A 103 4.02 0.68 7.31
CA TRP A 103 2.65 0.42 7.76
C TRP A 103 2.00 -0.56 6.79
N TYR A 104 1.17 -1.43 7.31
CA TYR A 104 0.53 -2.49 6.53
C TYR A 104 -0.86 -2.79 7.07
N THR A 105 -1.69 -3.42 6.24
CA THR A 105 -2.99 -3.93 6.66
C THR A 105 -2.82 -5.35 7.18
N GLY A 106 -3.22 -5.58 8.42
CA GLY A 106 -3.43 -6.91 8.99
C GLY A 106 -4.90 -7.28 8.89
N GLN A 107 -5.20 -8.55 8.61
CA GLN A 107 -6.57 -9.04 8.44
C GLN A 107 -6.78 -10.34 9.19
N ASN A 108 -7.93 -10.45 9.84
CA ASN A 108 -8.41 -11.68 10.44
C ASN A 108 -9.94 -11.62 10.65
N ASP A 109 -10.61 -12.74 10.48
CA ASP A 109 -12.04 -12.94 10.79
C ASP A 109 -12.96 -11.79 10.30
N GLY A 110 -12.82 -11.41 9.05
CA GLY A 110 -13.68 -10.38 8.42
C GLY A 110 -13.36 -8.94 8.85
N LYS A 111 -12.27 -8.69 9.56
CA LYS A 111 -11.86 -7.37 10.06
C LYS A 111 -10.46 -7.00 9.54
N SER A 112 -10.16 -5.72 9.58
CA SER A 112 -8.84 -5.21 9.19
C SER A 112 -8.36 -4.11 10.14
N TRP A 113 -7.04 -4.07 10.29
CA TRP A 113 -6.31 -3.14 11.15
C TRP A 113 -5.05 -2.68 10.45
N ILE A 114 -4.40 -1.66 10.98
CA ILE A 114 -3.10 -1.20 10.49
C ILE A 114 -2.03 -1.53 11.52
N GLY A 115 -0.99 -2.22 11.07
CA GLY A 115 0.23 -2.53 11.84
C GLY A 115 1.39 -1.63 11.46
N TYR A 116 2.47 -1.71 12.27
CA TYR A 116 3.68 -0.93 12.08
C TYR A 116 4.93 -1.74 12.37
N ALA A 117 5.90 -1.67 11.46
CA ALA A 117 7.20 -2.30 11.60
C ALA A 117 8.31 -1.37 11.07
N ILE A 118 9.53 -1.55 11.57
CA ILE A 118 10.70 -0.80 11.11
C ILE A 118 11.81 -1.74 10.64
N SER A 119 12.70 -1.23 9.79
CA SER A 119 13.89 -1.95 9.34
C SER A 119 15.05 -0.98 9.13
N LYS A 120 16.28 -1.42 9.41
CA LYS A 120 17.51 -0.68 9.12
C LYS A 120 17.99 -0.88 7.68
N ASP A 121 17.66 -2.01 7.09
CA ASP A 121 18.17 -2.43 5.77
C ASP A 121 17.07 -2.52 4.69
N GLY A 122 15.79 -2.41 5.11
CA GLY A 122 14.64 -2.58 4.23
C GLY A 122 14.32 -4.03 3.88
N TYR A 123 14.99 -4.99 4.52
CA TYR A 123 14.78 -6.43 4.34
C TYR A 123 14.25 -7.11 5.60
N ASN A 124 14.79 -6.75 6.74
CA ASN A 124 14.45 -7.35 8.03
C ASN A 124 13.61 -6.37 8.83
N PHE A 125 12.29 -6.56 8.80
CA PHE A 125 11.35 -5.70 9.51
C PHE A 125 10.99 -6.27 10.88
N GLU A 126 11.02 -5.40 11.89
CA GLU A 126 10.65 -5.70 13.27
C GLU A 126 9.37 -4.95 13.64
N ARG A 127 8.33 -5.68 14.07
CA ARG A 127 7.09 -5.09 14.57
C ARG A 127 7.35 -4.21 15.78
N GLN A 128 6.75 -3.04 15.80
CA GLN A 128 6.91 -2.07 16.89
C GLN A 128 5.83 -2.21 17.97
N SER A 129 4.81 -3.01 17.71
CA SER A 129 3.75 -3.33 18.67
C SER A 129 3.22 -4.74 18.41
N LYS A 130 2.68 -5.39 19.46
CA LYS A 130 1.89 -6.61 19.35
C LYS A 130 0.44 -6.31 18.96
N GLU A 131 -0.01 -5.11 19.22
CA GLU A 131 -1.34 -4.62 18.89
C GLU A 131 -1.29 -3.73 17.63
N PRO A 132 -2.39 -3.61 16.89
CA PRO A 132 -2.45 -2.71 15.76
C PRO A 132 -2.26 -1.25 16.21
N VAL A 133 -1.67 -0.43 15.34
CA VAL A 133 -1.47 1.01 15.58
C VAL A 133 -2.69 1.84 15.20
N LEU A 134 -3.60 1.27 14.40
CA LEU A 134 -4.89 1.87 14.08
C LEU A 134 -5.95 0.77 13.97
N SER A 135 -7.10 1.01 14.63
CA SER A 135 -8.27 0.12 14.68
C SER A 135 -9.53 0.87 14.29
N ALA A 136 -10.58 0.15 13.86
CA ALA A 136 -11.88 0.76 13.61
C ALA A 136 -12.53 1.19 14.95
N GLU A 137 -12.79 2.49 15.10
CA GLU A 137 -13.34 3.10 16.32
C GLU A 137 -14.50 4.05 16.00
N GLN A 138 -14.51 4.64 14.79
CA GLN A 138 -15.55 5.56 14.36
C GLN A 138 -16.65 4.79 13.60
N PRO A 139 -17.93 5.21 13.68
CA PRO A 139 -19.03 4.47 13.05
C PRO A 139 -18.88 4.21 11.55
N TRP A 140 -18.25 5.12 10.81
CA TRP A 140 -18.03 4.98 9.37
C TRP A 140 -16.94 3.94 9.03
N GLU A 141 -16.06 3.62 9.97
CA GLU A 141 -14.98 2.62 9.80
C GLU A 141 -15.53 1.18 9.91
N LYS A 142 -16.73 1.01 10.44
CA LYS A 142 -17.43 -0.27 10.61
C LYS A 142 -16.55 -1.35 11.24
N VAL A 143 -16.00 -2.24 10.41
CA VAL A 143 -15.18 -3.38 10.85
C VAL A 143 -13.72 -3.29 10.40
N ALA A 144 -13.36 -2.26 9.64
CA ALA A 144 -12.05 -2.24 9.01
C ALA A 144 -11.44 -0.84 8.89
N VAL A 145 -10.16 -0.75 9.17
CA VAL A 145 -9.25 0.28 8.69
C VAL A 145 -8.14 -0.39 7.90
N MET A 146 -7.85 0.10 6.68
CA MET A 146 -6.94 -0.57 5.75
C MET A 146 -6.34 0.39 4.73
N CYS A 147 -5.49 -0.13 3.84
CA CYS A 147 -4.89 0.61 2.74
C CYS A 147 -4.19 1.89 3.21
N PRO A 148 -3.27 1.82 4.19
CA PRO A 148 -2.58 3.02 4.63
C PRO A 148 -1.76 3.60 3.49
N HIS A 149 -1.80 4.92 3.34
CA HIS A 149 -0.83 5.70 2.60
C HIS A 149 -0.21 6.71 3.56
N VAL A 150 1.10 6.71 3.70
CA VAL A 150 1.81 7.54 4.68
C VAL A 150 2.90 8.34 4.02
N ILE A 151 2.98 9.61 4.40
CA ILE A 151 4.12 10.47 4.08
C ILE A 151 4.74 11.05 5.35
N TRP A 152 5.99 11.46 5.27
CA TRP A 152 6.63 12.28 6.27
C TRP A 152 6.58 13.75 5.85
N ASP A 153 5.82 14.55 6.55
CA ASP A 153 5.77 15.99 6.34
C ASP A 153 6.96 16.65 7.07
N LYS A 154 7.90 17.15 6.28
CA LYS A 154 9.14 17.79 6.78
C LYS A 154 8.89 19.15 7.43
N HIS A 155 7.84 19.85 7.03
CA HIS A 155 7.51 21.18 7.52
C HIS A 155 6.86 21.11 8.91
N GLU A 156 5.94 20.17 9.08
CA GLU A 156 5.25 19.96 10.36
C GLU A 156 5.99 18.96 11.25
N ASN A 157 6.99 18.24 10.72
CA ASN A 157 7.76 17.22 11.42
C ASN A 157 6.87 16.11 12.02
N ILE A 158 5.96 15.60 11.19
CA ILE A 158 5.00 14.53 11.55
C ILE A 158 4.78 13.56 10.38
N PHE A 159 4.35 12.35 10.70
CA PHE A 159 3.75 11.44 9.73
C PHE A 159 2.29 11.81 9.51
N LYS A 160 1.85 11.79 8.26
CA LYS A 160 0.46 11.95 7.83
C LYS A 160 0.02 10.67 7.16
N MET A 161 -1.12 10.13 7.59
CA MET A 161 -1.70 8.90 7.05
C MET A 161 -3.08 9.18 6.49
N TRP A 162 -3.32 8.69 5.28
CA TRP A 162 -4.63 8.49 4.70
C TRP A 162 -4.93 6.99 4.72
N TYR A 163 -6.11 6.61 5.15
CA TYR A 163 -6.50 5.22 5.27
C TYR A 163 -7.93 5.01 4.84
N SER A 164 -8.25 3.82 4.36
CA SER A 164 -9.62 3.45 4.01
C SER A 164 -10.34 2.85 5.22
N GLY A 165 -11.62 3.16 5.36
CA GLY A 165 -12.47 2.60 6.42
C GLY A 165 -13.82 2.13 5.87
N GLY A 166 -14.42 1.11 6.52
CA GLY A 166 -15.70 0.54 6.14
C GLY A 166 -15.76 -0.97 6.26
N GLU A 167 -16.31 -1.65 5.25
CA GLU A 167 -16.30 -3.11 5.15
C GLU A 167 -14.89 -3.62 4.82
N GLN A 168 -14.57 -4.86 5.22
CA GLN A 168 -13.22 -5.41 5.08
C GLN A 168 -12.68 -5.39 3.65
N TYR A 169 -13.48 -5.75 2.67
CA TYR A 169 -13.05 -5.83 1.26
C TYR A 169 -13.59 -4.70 0.40
N GLU A 170 -14.51 -3.92 0.92
CA GLU A 170 -15.18 -2.84 0.22
C GLU A 170 -15.29 -1.60 1.12
N PRO A 171 -14.16 -0.94 1.42
CA PRO A 171 -14.18 0.26 2.25
C PRO A 171 -15.01 1.37 1.59
N ASP A 172 -15.63 2.17 2.42
CA ASP A 172 -16.64 3.17 2.00
C ASP A 172 -16.04 4.56 1.81
N ALA A 173 -14.97 4.85 2.53
CA ALA A 173 -14.46 6.22 2.63
C ALA A 173 -12.99 6.27 3.01
N ILE A 174 -12.38 7.44 2.88
CA ILE A 174 -11.01 7.74 3.28
C ILE A 174 -11.00 8.61 4.54
N GLY A 175 -10.21 8.21 5.51
CA GLY A 175 -9.89 8.96 6.72
C GLY A 175 -8.47 9.50 6.71
N TYR A 176 -8.21 10.37 7.68
CA TYR A 176 -6.92 11.02 7.89
C TYR A 176 -6.49 10.91 9.36
N ALA A 177 -5.22 10.66 9.58
CA ALA A 177 -4.60 10.63 10.90
C ALA A 177 -3.17 11.18 10.87
N THR A 178 -2.67 11.61 12.01
CA THR A 178 -1.30 12.11 12.17
C THR A 178 -0.59 11.41 13.30
N SER A 179 0.76 11.34 13.21
CA SER A 179 1.61 10.76 14.24
C SER A 179 2.99 11.41 14.26
N LYS A 180 3.56 11.59 15.43
CA LYS A 180 4.95 12.08 15.59
C LYS A 180 5.98 10.95 15.50
N ASP A 181 5.60 9.75 15.84
CA ASP A 181 6.50 8.59 16.00
C ASP A 181 6.17 7.39 15.10
N GLY A 182 5.04 7.44 14.37
CA GLY A 182 4.57 6.36 13.52
C GLY A 182 3.83 5.24 14.26
N LEU A 183 3.86 5.25 15.59
CA LEU A 183 3.23 4.26 16.47
C LEU A 183 1.91 4.76 17.06
N HIS A 184 1.89 6.00 17.55
CA HIS A 184 0.73 6.62 18.18
C HIS A 184 0.06 7.58 17.21
N TRP A 185 -1.16 7.25 16.78
CA TRP A 185 -1.89 7.98 15.75
C TRP A 185 -3.08 8.73 16.35
N THR A 186 -3.27 9.97 15.90
CA THR A 186 -4.45 10.78 16.20
C THR A 186 -5.29 10.91 14.95
N LYS A 187 -6.48 10.30 14.95
CA LYS A 187 -7.46 10.44 13.87
C LYS A 187 -8.03 11.86 13.87
N TRP A 188 -8.25 12.41 12.68
CA TRP A 188 -8.91 13.70 12.57
C TRP A 188 -10.38 13.60 12.99
N ASP A 189 -10.84 14.59 13.77
CA ASP A 189 -12.18 14.60 14.35
C ASP A 189 -13.32 14.75 13.32
N LYS A 190 -12.99 15.27 12.11
CA LYS A 190 -13.92 15.45 11.00
C LYS A 190 -13.84 14.35 9.93
N ASN A 191 -13.27 13.19 10.29
CA ASN A 191 -13.30 12.04 9.38
C ASN A 191 -14.74 11.55 9.11
N PRO A 192 -15.03 10.95 7.94
CA PRO A 192 -14.11 10.75 6.80
C PRO A 192 -13.89 12.03 6.00
N ILE A 193 -12.68 12.18 5.43
CA ILE A 193 -12.31 13.35 4.62
C ILE A 193 -12.81 13.24 3.17
N PHE A 194 -13.01 12.02 2.69
CA PHE A 194 -13.51 11.73 1.36
C PHE A 194 -14.36 10.46 1.39
N LYS A 195 -15.50 10.51 0.71
CA LYS A 195 -16.44 9.38 0.60
C LYS A 195 -17.12 9.40 -0.76
N ALA A 196 -17.70 8.25 -1.13
CA ALA A 196 -18.48 8.12 -2.37
C ALA A 196 -19.58 9.19 -2.45
N ASP A 197 -19.75 9.75 -3.64
CA ASP A 197 -20.85 10.67 -3.97
C ASP A 197 -21.88 9.93 -4.84
N PRO A 198 -23.09 9.64 -4.33
CA PRO A 198 -24.12 8.94 -5.08
C PRO A 198 -24.57 9.68 -6.35
N ALA A 199 -24.30 10.97 -6.46
CA ALA A 199 -24.62 11.77 -7.64
C ALA A 199 -23.61 11.58 -8.79
N GLN A 200 -22.44 11.02 -8.52
CA GLN A 200 -21.38 10.78 -9.49
C GLN A 200 -21.38 9.32 -9.94
N SER A 201 -21.71 9.07 -11.19
CA SER A 201 -21.86 7.70 -11.73
C SER A 201 -20.60 6.83 -11.63
N TRP A 202 -19.43 7.42 -11.56
CA TRP A 202 -18.15 6.71 -11.51
C TRP A 202 -17.66 6.42 -10.07
N GLU A 203 -18.23 7.08 -9.05
CA GLU A 203 -17.84 6.90 -7.64
C GLU A 203 -19.03 6.71 -6.70
N GLN A 204 -20.21 6.38 -7.25
CA GLN A 204 -21.49 6.37 -6.50
C GLN A 204 -21.58 5.36 -5.35
N HIS A 205 -20.70 4.35 -5.30
CA HIS A 205 -20.80 3.25 -4.34
C HIS A 205 -19.70 3.26 -3.29
N LYS A 206 -18.43 3.30 -3.71
CA LYS A 206 -17.27 3.08 -2.86
C LYS A 206 -16.12 3.97 -3.31
N VAL A 207 -15.30 4.40 -2.35
CA VAL A 207 -13.97 4.95 -2.57
C VAL A 207 -12.99 4.23 -1.66
N THR A 208 -11.86 3.80 -2.23
CA THR A 208 -10.88 3.02 -1.48
C THR A 208 -9.48 3.32 -2.00
N ALA A 209 -8.52 3.24 -1.09
CA ALA A 209 -7.10 3.45 -1.34
C ALA A 209 -6.84 4.79 -2.05
N CYS A 210 -5.92 5.54 -1.54
CA CYS A 210 -5.45 6.76 -2.19
C CYS A 210 -3.93 6.74 -2.21
N GLN A 211 -3.38 7.54 -3.09
CA GLN A 211 -1.97 7.89 -3.07
C GLN A 211 -1.89 9.41 -3.05
N VAL A 212 -1.12 9.94 -2.11
CA VAL A 212 -0.92 11.37 -1.95
C VAL A 212 0.52 11.71 -2.27
N ILE A 213 0.71 12.70 -3.12
CA ILE A 213 2.02 13.21 -3.52
C ILE A 213 2.15 14.62 -2.97
N GLU A 214 3.17 14.84 -2.15
CA GLU A 214 3.51 16.18 -1.67
C GLU A 214 4.12 16.98 -2.82
N ARG A 215 3.63 18.19 -2.98
CA ARG A 215 4.18 19.22 -3.87
C ARG A 215 4.63 20.40 -3.04
N GLU A 216 5.25 21.40 -3.67
CA GLU A 216 5.87 22.53 -2.98
C GLU A 216 4.90 23.30 -2.05
N ASN A 217 3.62 23.43 -2.43
CA ASN A 217 2.62 24.21 -1.68
C ASN A 217 1.30 23.48 -1.41
N ASP A 218 1.14 22.24 -1.87
CA ASP A 218 -0.10 21.47 -1.72
C ASP A 218 0.13 19.96 -1.85
N TYR A 219 -0.96 19.20 -1.83
CA TYR A 219 -0.99 17.76 -2.08
C TYR A 219 -1.79 17.45 -3.35
N LEU A 220 -1.35 16.41 -4.08
CA LEU A 220 -2.05 15.83 -5.22
C LEU A 220 -2.50 14.42 -4.84
#